data_871a4ab9c9c334a780fa7c94d64c18e8
#
_entry.id   871a4ab9c9c334a780fa7c94d64c18e8
#
_cell.length_a   1.000
_cell.length_b   1.000
_cell.length_c   1.000
_cell.angle_alpha   90.00
_cell.angle_beta   90.00
_cell.angle_gamma   90.00
#
_symmetry.space_group_name_H-M   'P 1'
#
loop_
_entity.id
_entity.type
_entity.pdbx_description
1 polymer ?
#
loop_
_entity_poly.entity_id
_entity_poly.type
_entity_poly.pdbx_seq_one_letter_code
_entity_poly.pdbx_strand_id
1 'polypeptide(L)'
;MIPLFKSTFSIGRSLLRVEDLVDIAQSGDVKKMILVEDNFYGFRVINKAFLHIEVPMIYGVKLPVVQSSITEKPSKLIFFPKNNKGVAVARNLYTKCFTSVAEYLNMSDLGDGELDDISIGVPFYDSYVFNNIFHFGMCDLSLDKHDHFYIEESNNHPFDFQISAALKKLNVKTEKAKSIYYRDKEDFQAFQMYKAICNRKQGRVPTYTNPRLNDFCSDEFSYESFLENVAK
;
A
#
# COMPACT_ATOMS: atom_id res chain seq x y z
N MET A 1 -15.58 2.53 -5.51
CA MET A 1 -14.12 2.31 -5.58
C MET A 1 -13.46 3.20 -4.53
N ILE A 2 -12.50 2.68 -3.77
CA ILE A 2 -11.85 3.40 -2.66
C ILE A 2 -10.50 3.94 -3.16
N PRO A 3 -10.20 5.27 -3.06
CA PRO A 3 -8.89 5.80 -3.39
C PRO A 3 -7.90 5.51 -2.26
N LEU A 4 -6.74 4.96 -2.61
CA LEU A 4 -5.62 4.72 -1.69
C LEU A 4 -4.45 5.61 -2.11
N PHE A 5 -4.22 6.67 -1.35
CA PHE A 5 -3.16 7.63 -1.62
C PHE A 5 -1.86 7.22 -0.97
N LYS A 6 -0.76 7.60 -1.60
CA LYS A 6 0.57 7.50 -1.04
C LYS A 6 1.27 8.84 -1.27
N SER A 7 1.99 9.34 -0.27
CA SER A 7 2.69 10.63 -0.37
C SER A 7 4.17 10.48 -0.69
N THR A 8 4.84 11.61 -0.94
CA THR A 8 6.30 11.69 -1.11
C THR A 8 7.10 11.24 0.11
N PHE A 9 6.48 11.08 1.28
CA PHE A 9 7.14 10.51 2.47
C PHE A 9 7.47 9.03 2.31
N SER A 10 6.77 8.31 1.43
CA SER A 10 7.18 6.98 0.95
C SER A 10 8.13 7.15 -0.24
N ILE A 11 9.41 7.39 0.06
CA ILE A 11 10.46 7.73 -0.91
C ILE A 11 10.49 6.72 -2.07
N GLY A 12 10.51 7.22 -3.30
CA GLY A 12 10.51 6.41 -4.52
C GLY A 12 9.19 5.73 -4.84
N ARG A 13 8.09 6.08 -4.14
CA ARG A 13 6.80 5.40 -4.28
C ARG A 13 5.65 6.32 -4.69
N SER A 14 5.81 7.63 -4.59
CA SER A 14 4.78 8.61 -4.97
C SER A 14 5.40 9.96 -5.27
N LEU A 15 4.70 10.76 -6.10
CA LEU A 15 4.99 12.17 -6.36
C LEU A 15 4.05 13.12 -5.62
N LEU A 16 2.97 12.61 -4.98
CA LEU A 16 1.99 13.43 -4.28
C LEU A 16 2.60 14.09 -3.05
N ARG A 17 2.60 15.42 -3.03
CA ARG A 17 2.98 16.24 -1.88
C ARG A 17 1.81 16.39 -0.92
N VAL A 18 2.08 16.96 0.26
CA VAL A 18 1.01 17.22 1.24
C VAL A 18 0.00 18.24 0.70
N GLU A 19 0.49 19.23 -0.04
CA GLU A 19 -0.35 20.25 -0.67
C GLU A 19 -1.31 19.61 -1.68
N ASP A 20 -0.83 18.68 -2.51
CA ASP A 20 -1.67 17.96 -3.48
C ASP A 20 -2.77 17.14 -2.79
N LEU A 21 -2.45 16.50 -1.65
CA LEU A 21 -3.42 15.75 -0.86
C LEU A 21 -4.49 16.67 -0.25
N VAL A 22 -4.09 17.85 0.20
CA VAL A 22 -5.01 18.89 0.72
C VAL A 22 -5.93 19.38 -0.38
N ASP A 23 -5.39 19.72 -1.55
CA ASP A 23 -6.17 20.17 -2.71
C ASP A 23 -7.20 19.11 -3.14
N ILE A 24 -6.77 17.85 -3.21
CA ILE A 24 -7.65 16.72 -3.53
C ILE A 24 -8.75 16.55 -2.48
N ALA A 25 -8.44 16.70 -1.20
CA ALA A 25 -9.44 16.60 -0.14
C ALA A 25 -10.47 17.76 -0.21
N GLN A 26 -10.03 18.94 -0.62
CA GLN A 26 -10.88 20.13 -0.74
C GLN A 26 -11.69 20.19 -2.04
N SER A 27 -11.34 19.41 -3.07
CA SER A 27 -12.09 19.36 -4.34
C SER A 27 -13.53 18.85 -4.18
N GLY A 28 -13.80 18.09 -3.12
CA GLY A 28 -15.11 17.47 -2.85
C GLY A 28 -15.33 16.11 -3.56
N ASP A 29 -14.38 15.66 -4.37
CA ASP A 29 -14.49 14.41 -5.11
C ASP A 29 -14.23 13.19 -4.23
N VAL A 30 -13.56 13.38 -3.09
CA VAL A 30 -13.15 12.33 -2.18
C VAL A 30 -13.84 12.48 -0.82
N LYS A 31 -14.65 11.49 -0.46
CA LYS A 31 -15.38 11.49 0.83
C LYS A 31 -14.50 11.11 2.03
N LYS A 32 -13.38 10.46 1.78
CA LYS A 32 -12.46 9.96 2.80
C LYS A 32 -11.04 9.88 2.20
N MET A 33 -10.07 10.46 2.88
CA MET A 33 -8.66 10.39 2.49
C MET A 33 -8.01 9.17 3.16
N ILE A 34 -7.68 8.14 2.38
CA ILE A 34 -7.00 6.94 2.88
C ILE A 34 -5.58 6.95 2.38
N LEU A 35 -4.64 7.14 3.30
CA LEU A 35 -3.20 7.12 3.04
C LEU A 35 -2.63 5.75 3.36
N VAL A 36 -1.84 5.20 2.45
CA VAL A 36 -1.11 3.94 2.63
C VAL A 36 0.37 4.21 2.47
N GLU A 37 1.05 4.40 3.59
CA GLU A 37 2.47 4.78 3.64
C GLU A 37 3.35 3.59 4.03
N ASP A 38 4.63 3.66 3.64
CA ASP A 38 5.63 2.64 4.02
C ASP A 38 6.29 2.96 5.38
N ASN A 39 5.97 4.12 5.98
CA ASN A 39 6.56 4.62 7.22
C ASN A 39 5.66 5.65 7.92
N PHE A 40 6.10 6.15 9.09
CA PHE A 40 5.40 7.19 9.85
C PHE A 40 6.02 8.59 9.73
N TYR A 41 6.99 8.81 8.84
CA TYR A 41 7.72 10.09 8.76
C TYR A 41 6.78 11.27 8.45
N GLY A 42 5.84 11.06 7.54
CA GLY A 42 4.86 12.08 7.15
C GLY A 42 3.68 12.26 8.09
N PHE A 43 3.44 11.31 9.01
CA PHE A 43 2.21 11.25 9.80
C PHE A 43 1.85 12.57 10.50
N ARG A 44 2.84 13.17 11.20
CA ARG A 44 2.60 14.42 11.94
C ARG A 44 2.31 15.60 11.02
N VAL A 45 3.03 15.72 9.91
CA VAL A 45 2.92 16.83 8.96
C VAL A 45 1.56 16.75 8.26
N ILE A 46 1.20 15.57 7.76
CA ILE A 46 -0.08 15.33 7.09
C ILE A 46 -1.24 15.52 8.06
N ASN A 47 -1.17 14.95 9.25
CA ASN A 47 -2.23 15.11 10.26
C ASN A 47 -2.45 16.58 10.62
N LYS A 48 -1.37 17.37 10.73
CA LYS A 48 -1.48 18.82 10.99
C LYS A 48 -2.13 19.55 9.81
N ALA A 49 -1.81 19.19 8.57
CA ALA A 49 -2.41 19.80 7.38
C ALA A 49 -3.92 19.52 7.28
N PHE A 50 -4.35 18.35 7.77
CA PHE A 50 -5.76 17.92 7.74
C PHE A 50 -6.59 18.36 8.96
N LEU A 51 -6.02 19.06 9.96
CA LEU A 51 -6.74 19.47 11.17
C LEU A 51 -8.01 20.31 10.92
N HIS A 52 -8.04 21.06 9.82
CA HIS A 52 -9.15 21.95 9.47
C HIS A 52 -9.90 21.53 8.20
N ILE A 53 -9.66 20.30 7.74
CA ILE A 53 -10.31 19.72 6.57
C ILE A 53 -11.41 18.80 7.06
N GLU A 54 -12.62 18.95 6.54
CA GLU A 54 -13.78 18.13 6.96
C GLU A 54 -13.69 16.67 6.49
N VAL A 55 -12.85 16.38 5.49
CA VAL A 55 -12.66 15.04 4.97
C VAL A 55 -11.86 14.19 5.98
N PRO A 56 -12.44 13.09 6.50
CA PRO A 56 -11.76 12.23 7.46
C PRO A 56 -10.54 11.56 6.82
N MET A 57 -9.42 11.56 7.55
CA MET A 57 -8.17 10.92 7.14
C MET A 57 -7.95 9.61 7.88
N ILE A 58 -7.65 8.55 7.13
CA ILE A 58 -7.20 7.27 7.66
C ILE A 58 -5.75 7.05 7.22
N TYR A 59 -4.89 6.72 8.16
CA TYR A 59 -3.47 6.46 7.90
C TYR A 59 -3.16 4.98 8.09
N GLY A 60 -2.91 4.25 7.01
CA GLY A 60 -2.43 2.87 7.01
C GLY A 60 -0.92 2.80 6.81
N VAL A 61 -0.26 1.89 7.50
CA VAL A 61 1.16 1.60 7.29
C VAL A 61 1.33 0.24 6.63
N LYS A 62 2.12 0.19 5.56
CA LYS A 62 2.40 -1.02 4.77
C LYS A 62 3.73 -1.62 5.21
N LEU A 63 3.69 -2.78 5.87
CA LEU A 63 4.86 -3.44 6.45
C LEU A 63 5.12 -4.81 5.82
N PRO A 64 6.39 -5.22 5.70
CA PRO A 64 6.76 -6.57 5.32
C PRO A 64 6.47 -7.54 6.45
N VAL A 65 5.90 -8.69 6.10
CA VAL A 65 5.48 -9.73 7.04
C VAL A 65 5.85 -11.13 6.54
N VAL A 66 6.08 -12.04 7.47
CA VAL A 66 6.20 -13.49 7.24
C VAL A 66 5.30 -14.22 8.24
N GLN A 67 4.88 -15.46 7.96
CA GLN A 67 4.11 -16.24 8.92
C GLN A 67 4.97 -16.73 10.08
N SER A 68 6.02 -17.48 9.79
CA SER A 68 6.83 -18.12 10.84
C SER A 68 8.26 -18.47 10.43
N SER A 69 8.64 -18.34 9.16
CA SER A 69 9.90 -18.86 8.63
C SER A 69 10.85 -17.77 8.15
N ILE A 70 12.13 -17.91 8.51
CA ILE A 70 13.24 -17.05 8.07
C ILE A 70 13.52 -17.21 6.57
N THR A 71 13.08 -18.32 5.96
CA THR A 71 13.32 -18.64 4.55
C THR A 71 12.24 -18.13 3.61
N GLU A 72 11.12 -17.66 4.14
CA GLU A 72 10.03 -17.12 3.34
C GLU A 72 10.39 -15.74 2.80
N LYS A 73 10.00 -15.48 1.54
CA LYS A 73 10.05 -14.13 0.99
C LYS A 73 8.99 -13.28 1.70
N PRO A 74 9.36 -12.16 2.33
CA PRO A 74 8.37 -11.32 2.99
C PRO A 74 7.28 -10.86 2.02
N SER A 75 6.04 -10.99 2.44
CA SER A 75 4.87 -10.37 1.82
C SER A 75 4.58 -9.06 2.52
N LYS A 76 3.67 -8.24 1.98
CA LYS A 76 3.28 -7.00 2.65
C LYS A 76 1.84 -7.06 3.10
N LEU A 77 1.57 -6.47 4.27
CA LEU A 77 0.25 -6.17 4.78
C LEU A 77 0.14 -4.68 5.10
N ILE A 78 -1.09 -4.16 5.04
CA ILE A 78 -1.40 -2.78 5.41
C ILE A 78 -2.15 -2.82 6.74
N PHE A 79 -1.64 -2.12 7.73
CA PHE A 79 -2.24 -2.03 9.06
C PHE A 79 -2.98 -0.71 9.19
N PHE A 80 -4.31 -0.77 9.23
CA PHE A 80 -5.20 0.38 9.38
C PHE A 80 -5.66 0.51 10.83
N PRO A 81 -5.25 1.55 11.57
CA PRO A 81 -5.78 1.82 12.91
C PRO A 81 -7.28 2.12 12.88
N LYS A 82 -8.05 1.45 13.74
CA LYS A 82 -9.48 1.71 13.92
C LYS A 82 -9.76 2.89 14.86
N ASN A 83 -8.81 3.19 15.75
CA ASN A 83 -8.92 4.22 16.77
C ASN A 83 -7.52 4.67 17.25
N ASN A 84 -7.46 5.55 18.24
CA ASN A 84 -6.20 6.07 18.79
C ASN A 84 -5.30 4.98 19.41
N LYS A 85 -5.88 3.91 19.97
CA LYS A 85 -5.11 2.77 20.47
C LYS A 85 -4.48 2.03 19.30
N GLY A 86 -5.22 1.82 18.22
CA GLY A 86 -4.72 1.24 16.99
C GLY A 86 -3.54 2.02 16.39
N VAL A 87 -3.52 3.36 16.49
CA VAL A 87 -2.36 4.17 16.05
C VAL A 87 -1.11 3.81 16.88
N ALA A 88 -1.26 3.65 18.19
CA ALA A 88 -0.13 3.23 19.04
C ALA A 88 0.34 1.81 18.68
N VAL A 89 -0.59 0.88 18.44
CA VAL A 89 -0.28 -0.49 17.98
C VAL A 89 0.46 -0.46 16.66
N ALA A 90 -0.05 0.26 15.65
CA ALA A 90 0.60 0.35 14.33
C ALA A 90 2.02 0.92 14.41
N ARG A 91 2.27 1.90 15.29
CA ARG A 91 3.62 2.44 15.55
C ARG A 91 4.52 1.41 16.21
N ASN A 92 4.00 0.62 17.16
CA ASN A 92 4.76 -0.45 17.80
C ASN A 92 5.12 -1.55 16.78
N LEU A 93 4.18 -1.94 15.91
CA LEU A 93 4.45 -2.90 14.83
C LEU A 93 5.53 -2.38 13.88
N TYR A 94 5.46 -1.10 13.50
CA TYR A 94 6.50 -0.46 12.69
C TYR A 94 7.86 -0.52 13.39
N THR A 95 7.92 -0.19 14.68
CA THR A 95 9.15 -0.25 15.46
C THR A 95 9.68 -1.68 15.54
N LYS A 96 8.85 -2.66 15.89
CA LYS A 96 9.23 -4.09 15.92
C LYS A 96 9.80 -4.53 14.56
N CYS A 97 9.16 -4.13 13.45
CA CYS A 97 9.59 -4.48 12.10
C CYS A 97 11.00 -3.98 11.79
N PHE A 98 11.27 -2.70 12.01
CA PHE A 98 12.51 -2.06 11.57
C PHE A 98 13.63 -2.01 12.62
N THR A 99 13.37 -2.45 13.85
CA THR A 99 14.40 -2.73 14.85
C THR A 99 14.87 -4.18 14.86
N SER A 100 14.13 -5.06 14.19
CA SER A 100 14.57 -6.44 13.98
C SER A 100 15.66 -6.50 12.90
N VAL A 101 16.62 -7.42 13.07
CA VAL A 101 17.68 -7.64 12.08
C VAL A 101 17.11 -8.05 10.70
N ALA A 102 15.96 -8.68 10.71
CA ALA A 102 15.32 -9.22 9.53
C ALA A 102 14.47 -8.20 8.75
N GLU A 103 14.18 -7.04 9.35
CA GLU A 103 13.34 -5.97 8.76
C GLU A 103 11.95 -6.44 8.28
N TYR A 104 11.35 -7.40 9.00
CA TYR A 104 9.96 -7.84 8.79
C TYR A 104 9.30 -8.22 10.11
N LEU A 105 7.96 -8.29 10.11
CA LEU A 105 7.16 -8.80 11.21
C LEU A 105 6.93 -10.29 11.03
N ASN A 106 7.10 -11.04 12.11
CA ASN A 106 6.67 -12.41 12.18
C ASN A 106 5.25 -12.45 12.78
N MET A 107 4.27 -12.88 12.00
CA MET A 107 2.86 -12.90 12.44
C MET A 107 2.62 -13.87 13.60
N SER A 108 3.39 -14.96 13.69
CA SER A 108 3.28 -15.90 14.81
C SER A 108 3.80 -15.35 16.15
N ASP A 109 4.58 -14.27 16.14
CA ASP A 109 5.10 -13.61 17.35
C ASP A 109 4.14 -12.54 17.90
N LEU A 110 3.03 -12.29 17.21
CA LEU A 110 2.00 -11.35 17.66
C LEU A 110 1.06 -12.05 18.65
N GLY A 111 0.86 -11.42 19.81
CA GLY A 111 -0.02 -11.95 20.85
C GLY A 111 -1.50 -11.91 20.45
N ASP A 112 -2.30 -12.80 21.05
CA ASP A 112 -3.75 -12.78 20.91
C ASP A 112 -4.27 -11.41 21.39
N GLY A 113 -5.11 -10.76 20.56
CA GLY A 113 -5.67 -9.43 20.84
C GLY A 113 -4.76 -8.24 20.52
N GLU A 114 -3.49 -8.45 20.16
CA GLU A 114 -2.58 -7.34 19.84
C GLU A 114 -3.08 -6.53 18.62
N LEU A 115 -3.84 -7.14 17.71
CA LEU A 115 -4.37 -6.53 16.50
C LEU A 115 -5.87 -6.18 16.54
N ASP A 116 -6.53 -6.23 17.70
CA ASP A 116 -7.99 -5.97 17.81
C ASP A 116 -8.39 -4.56 17.36
N ASP A 117 -7.51 -3.58 17.61
CA ASP A 117 -7.68 -2.19 17.22
C ASP A 117 -7.15 -1.87 15.81
N ILE A 118 -6.78 -2.91 15.03
CA ILE A 118 -6.27 -2.83 13.68
C ILE A 118 -7.20 -3.57 12.72
N SER A 119 -7.42 -3.01 11.53
CA SER A 119 -7.94 -3.73 10.37
C SER A 119 -6.81 -3.98 9.38
N ILE A 120 -6.67 -5.21 8.91
CA ILE A 120 -5.58 -5.61 8.02
C ILE A 120 -6.05 -5.56 6.58
N GLY A 121 -5.39 -4.77 5.74
CA GLY A 121 -5.55 -4.79 4.29
C GLY A 121 -4.50 -5.68 3.63
N VAL A 122 -4.92 -6.66 2.85
CA VAL A 122 -4.01 -7.45 2.00
C VAL A 122 -3.90 -6.72 0.67
N PRO A 123 -2.74 -6.13 0.31
CA PRO A 123 -2.60 -5.35 -0.91
C PRO A 123 -2.72 -6.24 -2.15
N PHE A 124 -3.15 -5.65 -3.27
CA PHE A 124 -3.25 -6.36 -4.54
C PHE A 124 -1.87 -6.76 -5.08
N TYR A 125 -0.93 -5.82 -5.04
CA TYR A 125 0.48 -6.07 -5.35
C TYR A 125 1.30 -6.25 -4.08
N ASP A 126 2.42 -6.94 -4.15
CA ASP A 126 3.33 -7.26 -3.03
C ASP A 126 2.71 -8.14 -1.90
N SER A 127 1.51 -8.69 -2.09
CA SER A 127 0.90 -9.62 -1.14
C SER A 127 1.48 -11.03 -1.26
N TYR A 128 1.12 -11.91 -0.32
CA TYR A 128 1.46 -13.33 -0.43
C TYR A 128 0.79 -13.99 -1.64
N VAL A 129 -0.42 -13.56 -2.01
CA VAL A 129 -1.12 -14.04 -3.21
C VAL A 129 -0.32 -13.69 -4.47
N PHE A 130 0.10 -12.42 -4.59
CA PHE A 130 0.96 -11.95 -5.67
C PHE A 130 2.30 -12.70 -5.71
N ASN A 131 2.97 -12.86 -4.56
CA ASN A 131 4.25 -13.54 -4.45
C ASN A 131 4.14 -15.01 -4.85
N ASN A 132 3.08 -15.70 -4.47
CA ASN A 132 2.86 -17.10 -4.82
C ASN A 132 2.64 -17.30 -6.32
N ILE A 133 1.99 -16.33 -6.99
CA ILE A 133 1.76 -16.40 -8.44
C ILE A 133 3.03 -16.10 -9.24
N PHE A 134 3.73 -15.02 -8.89
CA PHE A 134 4.78 -14.45 -9.76
C PHE A 134 6.21 -14.71 -9.28
N HIS A 135 6.39 -15.08 -8.04
CA HIS A 135 7.71 -15.30 -7.45
C HIS A 135 7.88 -16.70 -6.89
N PHE A 136 6.93 -17.62 -7.14
CA PHE A 136 6.94 -18.97 -6.61
C PHE A 136 7.15 -19.01 -5.10
N GLY A 137 6.65 -17.96 -4.40
CA GLY A 137 6.69 -17.87 -2.95
C GLY A 137 5.74 -18.91 -2.37
N MET A 138 6.22 -19.69 -1.41
CA MET A 138 5.37 -20.55 -0.58
C MET A 138 5.07 -19.79 0.72
N CYS A 139 4.42 -18.64 0.58
CA CYS A 139 4.03 -17.83 1.73
C CYS A 139 2.57 -18.11 2.01
N ASP A 140 2.30 -18.65 3.18
CA ASP A 140 0.95 -18.89 3.67
C ASP A 140 0.74 -18.04 4.92
N LEU A 141 -0.07 -16.97 4.78
CA LEU A 141 -0.41 -16.09 5.89
C LEU A 141 -1.79 -16.45 6.42
N SER A 142 -1.85 -16.93 7.66
CA SER A 142 -3.10 -17.16 8.36
C SER A 142 -3.60 -15.86 8.99
N LEU A 143 -4.68 -15.30 8.42
CA LEU A 143 -5.30 -14.06 8.89
C LEU A 143 -6.67 -14.30 9.54
N ASP A 144 -7.13 -15.54 9.66
CA ASP A 144 -8.49 -15.90 10.09
C ASP A 144 -8.87 -15.36 11.48
N LYS A 145 -7.88 -15.15 12.34
CA LYS A 145 -8.09 -14.61 13.69
C LYS A 145 -8.22 -13.08 13.74
N HIS A 146 -7.99 -12.41 12.63
CA HIS A 146 -7.88 -10.95 12.57
C HIS A 146 -8.93 -10.36 11.63
N ASP A 147 -9.39 -9.15 11.93
CA ASP A 147 -10.21 -8.37 11.01
C ASP A 147 -9.38 -8.00 9.77
N HIS A 148 -9.71 -8.59 8.62
CA HIS A 148 -8.96 -8.43 7.40
C HIS A 148 -9.84 -8.38 6.15
N PHE A 149 -9.32 -7.75 5.10
CA PHE A 149 -9.92 -7.69 3.77
C PHE A 149 -8.85 -7.66 2.70
N TYR A 150 -9.20 -8.10 1.51
CA TYR A 150 -8.31 -8.10 0.36
C TYR A 150 -8.64 -6.91 -0.54
N ILE A 151 -7.61 -6.22 -1.00
CA ILE A 151 -7.74 -5.10 -1.93
C ILE A 151 -7.71 -5.67 -3.34
N GLU A 152 -8.71 -5.35 -4.15
CA GLU A 152 -8.77 -5.66 -5.56
C GLU A 152 -8.58 -4.37 -6.37
N GLU A 153 -7.55 -4.34 -7.21
CA GLU A 153 -7.23 -3.22 -8.08
C GLU A 153 -7.27 -3.64 -9.56
N SER A 154 -7.49 -2.67 -10.44
CA SER A 154 -7.33 -2.83 -11.88
C SER A 154 -6.59 -1.62 -12.43
N ASN A 155 -5.33 -1.83 -12.83
CA ASN A 155 -4.44 -0.77 -13.30
C ASN A 155 -3.90 -1.06 -14.71
N ASN A 156 -4.65 -1.88 -15.49
CA ASN A 156 -4.31 -2.29 -16.86
C ASN A 156 -2.95 -3.01 -16.98
N HIS A 157 -2.48 -3.62 -15.89
CA HIS A 157 -1.32 -4.51 -15.97
C HIS A 157 -1.71 -5.85 -16.60
N PRO A 158 -0.86 -6.44 -17.45
CA PRO A 158 -1.15 -7.71 -18.11
C PRO A 158 -1.43 -8.89 -17.18
N PHE A 159 -1.03 -8.78 -15.91
CA PHE A 159 -1.15 -9.83 -14.91
C PHE A 159 -2.28 -9.61 -13.88
N ASP A 160 -2.97 -8.46 -13.90
CA ASP A 160 -4.03 -8.14 -12.94
C ASP A 160 -5.13 -9.21 -12.92
N PHE A 161 -5.49 -9.77 -14.08
CA PHE A 161 -6.50 -10.81 -14.17
C PHE A 161 -6.12 -12.09 -13.41
N GLN A 162 -4.82 -12.43 -13.32
CA GLN A 162 -4.37 -13.63 -12.61
C GLN A 162 -4.54 -13.47 -11.10
N ILE A 163 -4.22 -12.27 -10.57
CA ILE A 163 -4.41 -11.96 -9.16
C ILE A 163 -5.90 -11.97 -8.81
N SER A 164 -6.75 -11.29 -9.61
CA SER A 164 -8.19 -11.27 -9.42
C SER A 164 -8.82 -12.67 -9.50
N ALA A 165 -8.33 -13.54 -10.40
CA ALA A 165 -8.78 -14.92 -10.48
C ALA A 165 -8.38 -15.74 -9.24
N ALA A 166 -7.20 -15.49 -8.68
CA ALA A 166 -6.75 -16.14 -7.44
C ALA A 166 -7.59 -15.68 -6.23
N LEU A 167 -7.87 -14.37 -6.10
CA LEU A 167 -8.74 -13.85 -5.03
C LEU A 167 -10.16 -14.45 -5.10
N LYS A 168 -10.73 -14.58 -6.29
CA LYS A 168 -12.02 -15.24 -6.49
C LYS A 168 -12.01 -16.72 -6.07
N LYS A 169 -10.91 -17.44 -6.36
CA LYS A 169 -10.76 -18.86 -5.94
C LYS A 169 -10.65 -19.00 -4.42
N LEU A 170 -10.01 -18.05 -3.77
CA LEU A 170 -9.89 -18.02 -2.30
C LEU A 170 -11.22 -17.70 -1.61
N ASN A 171 -12.21 -17.18 -2.34
CA ASN A 171 -13.53 -16.78 -1.81
C ASN A 171 -13.43 -15.84 -0.61
N VAL A 172 -12.54 -14.86 -0.66
CA VAL A 172 -12.24 -13.91 0.41
C VAL A 172 -13.02 -12.61 0.24
N LYS A 173 -13.19 -11.87 1.36
CA LYS A 173 -13.80 -10.54 1.33
C LYS A 173 -12.87 -9.58 0.58
N THR A 174 -13.33 -9.04 -0.56
CA THR A 174 -12.58 -8.08 -1.37
C THR A 174 -13.20 -6.69 -1.34
N GLU A 175 -12.35 -5.66 -1.35
CA GLU A 175 -12.73 -4.26 -1.46
C GLU A 175 -12.08 -3.67 -2.71
N LYS A 176 -12.89 -3.10 -3.61
CA LYS A 176 -12.38 -2.46 -4.82
C LYS A 176 -11.74 -1.13 -4.49
N ALA A 177 -10.45 -1.00 -4.79
CA ALA A 177 -9.69 0.20 -4.55
C ALA A 177 -8.84 0.58 -5.76
N LYS A 178 -8.27 1.78 -5.73
CA LYS A 178 -7.29 2.26 -6.69
C LYS A 178 -6.16 2.99 -5.97
N SER A 179 -4.95 2.52 -6.16
CA SER A 179 -3.74 3.19 -5.68
C SER A 179 -3.44 4.42 -6.51
N ILE A 180 -3.13 5.54 -5.84
CA ILE A 180 -2.87 6.84 -6.46
C ILE A 180 -1.50 7.32 -5.98
N TYR A 181 -0.56 7.51 -6.92
CA TYR A 181 0.82 7.86 -6.65
C TYR A 181 1.23 9.21 -7.23
N TYR A 182 0.45 9.79 -8.14
CA TYR A 182 0.66 11.10 -8.75
C TYR A 182 -0.68 11.70 -9.20
N ARG A 183 -0.67 13.00 -9.50
CA ARG A 183 -1.90 13.76 -9.77
C ARG A 183 -2.41 13.54 -11.18
N ASP A 184 -1.63 13.92 -12.16
CA ASP A 184 -2.04 13.97 -13.56
C ASP A 184 -1.41 12.82 -14.36
N LYS A 185 -2.07 12.34 -15.42
CA LYS A 185 -1.54 11.26 -16.26
C LYS A 185 -0.21 11.60 -16.91
N GLU A 186 0.04 12.87 -17.17
CA GLU A 186 1.30 13.37 -17.74
C GLU A 186 2.50 13.13 -16.82
N ASP A 187 2.29 13.03 -15.50
CA ASP A 187 3.32 12.74 -14.51
C ASP A 187 3.84 11.30 -14.55
N PHE A 188 3.23 10.45 -15.34
CA PHE A 188 3.60 9.04 -15.46
C PHE A 188 5.08 8.83 -15.77
N GLN A 189 5.65 9.58 -16.72
CA GLN A 189 7.07 9.49 -17.08
C GLN A 189 7.98 9.95 -15.95
N ALA A 190 7.63 11.07 -15.30
CA ALA A 190 8.36 11.58 -14.14
C ALA A 190 8.35 10.58 -12.99
N PHE A 191 7.21 9.94 -12.74
CA PHE A 191 7.07 8.89 -11.73
C PHE A 191 7.94 7.67 -12.03
N GLN A 192 7.97 7.19 -13.27
CA GLN A 192 8.84 6.08 -13.67
C GLN A 192 10.32 6.42 -13.47
N MET A 193 10.75 7.62 -13.90
CA MET A 193 12.12 8.09 -13.71
C MET A 193 12.48 8.16 -12.22
N TYR A 194 11.58 8.71 -11.41
CA TYR A 194 11.77 8.81 -9.95
C TYR A 194 11.93 7.43 -9.32
N LYS A 195 11.07 6.45 -9.67
CA LYS A 195 11.22 5.07 -9.21
C LYS A 195 12.56 4.45 -9.63
N ALA A 196 12.97 4.66 -10.88
CA ALA A 196 14.23 4.13 -11.39
C ALA A 196 15.43 4.72 -10.62
N ILE A 197 15.41 6.02 -10.30
CA ILE A 197 16.45 6.68 -9.53
C ILE A 197 16.53 6.14 -8.11
N CYS A 198 15.38 6.05 -7.41
CA CYS A 198 15.32 5.62 -6.01
C CYS A 198 15.61 4.12 -5.83
N ASN A 199 15.30 3.30 -6.84
CA ASN A 199 15.56 1.85 -6.81
C ASN A 199 16.96 1.46 -7.31
N ARG A 200 17.85 2.41 -7.46
CA ARG A 200 19.24 2.19 -7.86
C ARG A 200 19.95 1.32 -6.82
N LYS A 201 20.15 0.04 -7.14
CA LYS A 201 21.03 -0.85 -6.38
C LYS A 201 22.38 -0.95 -7.12
N GLN A 202 23.47 -1.01 -6.36
CA GLN A 202 24.82 -1.20 -6.91
C GLN A 202 24.84 -2.39 -7.90
N GLY A 203 25.21 -2.15 -9.16
CA GLY A 203 25.37 -3.17 -10.20
C GLY A 203 24.17 -3.46 -11.10
N ARG A 204 22.95 -2.99 -10.81
CA ARG A 204 21.79 -3.12 -11.71
C ARG A 204 20.87 -1.90 -11.58
N VAL A 205 20.89 -1.07 -12.59
CA VAL A 205 19.93 0.05 -12.69
C VAL A 205 18.71 -0.46 -13.44
N PRO A 206 17.51 -0.47 -12.85
CA PRO A 206 16.28 -0.61 -13.63
C PRO A 206 16.25 0.55 -14.62
N THR A 207 16.11 0.24 -15.88
CA THR A 207 15.98 1.27 -16.91
C THR A 207 14.51 1.56 -17.13
N TYR A 208 14.20 2.76 -17.61
CA TYR A 208 12.87 3.15 -18.04
C TYR A 208 12.27 2.16 -19.06
N THR A 209 13.09 1.59 -19.93
CA THR A 209 12.69 0.66 -20.99
C THR A 209 12.62 -0.81 -20.55
N ASN A 210 13.18 -1.15 -19.39
CA ASN A 210 13.18 -2.51 -18.86
C ASN A 210 12.90 -2.50 -17.34
N PRO A 211 11.68 -2.15 -16.92
CA PRO A 211 11.28 -2.16 -15.52
C PRO A 211 11.21 -3.61 -15.01
N ARG A 212 11.48 -3.80 -13.72
CA ARG A 212 11.17 -5.06 -13.06
C ARG A 212 9.65 -5.21 -12.92
N LEU A 213 9.17 -6.44 -12.75
CA LEU A 213 7.74 -6.71 -12.56
C LEU A 213 7.12 -5.84 -11.45
N ASN A 214 7.81 -5.69 -10.31
CA ASN A 214 7.35 -4.87 -9.19
C ASN A 214 7.51 -3.35 -9.41
N ASP A 215 8.24 -2.95 -10.44
CA ASP A 215 8.49 -1.56 -10.79
C ASP A 215 7.71 -1.15 -12.04
N PHE A 216 6.92 -2.07 -12.58
CA PHE A 216 6.06 -1.79 -13.72
C PHE A 216 5.05 -0.71 -13.33
N CYS A 217 4.97 0.34 -14.14
CA CYS A 217 4.11 1.48 -13.93
C CYS A 217 3.07 1.58 -15.03
N SER A 218 1.94 2.15 -14.69
CA SER A 218 0.83 2.44 -15.60
C SER A 218 0.36 3.86 -15.30
N ASP A 219 -0.16 4.57 -16.29
CA ASP A 219 -0.81 5.89 -16.16
C ASP A 219 -2.09 5.83 -15.32
N GLU A 220 -2.58 4.62 -15.07
CA GLU A 220 -3.71 4.35 -14.20
C GLU A 220 -3.49 4.72 -12.72
N PHE A 221 -2.25 4.87 -12.25
CA PHE A 221 -1.95 5.29 -10.88
C PHE A 221 -2.07 6.81 -10.64
N SER A 222 -2.67 7.55 -11.58
CA SER A 222 -2.98 8.97 -11.44
C SER A 222 -4.32 9.21 -10.74
N TYR A 223 -4.43 10.36 -10.07
CA TYR A 223 -5.72 10.81 -9.52
C TYR A 223 -6.74 11.09 -10.63
N GLU A 224 -6.30 11.63 -11.75
CA GLU A 224 -7.12 11.86 -12.95
C GLU A 224 -7.77 10.56 -13.43
N SER A 225 -7.01 9.46 -13.54
CA SER A 225 -7.55 8.15 -13.90
C SER A 225 -8.56 7.62 -12.88
N PHE A 226 -8.37 7.91 -11.58
CA PHE A 226 -9.36 7.56 -10.57
C PHE A 226 -10.69 8.29 -10.82
N LEU A 227 -10.67 9.59 -11.09
CA LEU A 227 -11.88 10.36 -11.37
C LEU A 227 -12.63 9.84 -12.59
N GLU A 228 -11.93 9.51 -13.67
CA GLU A 228 -12.53 8.90 -14.87
C GLU A 228 -13.22 7.56 -14.58
N ASN A 229 -12.65 6.77 -13.67
CA ASN A 229 -13.21 5.47 -13.29
C ASN A 229 -14.40 5.56 -12.32
N VAL A 230 -14.51 6.65 -11.57
CA VAL A 230 -15.66 6.92 -10.68
C VAL A 230 -16.83 7.53 -11.45
N ALA A 231 -16.56 8.26 -12.53
CA ALA A 231 -17.58 8.88 -13.39
C ALA A 231 -18.30 7.90 -14.33
N LYS A 232 -17.76 6.69 -14.50
CA LYS A 232 -18.38 5.57 -15.29
C LYS A 232 -19.26 4.73 -14.39
#